data_dd35081fe66031cf4f1faf13991b6925
#
_entry.id   dd35081fe66031cf4f1faf13991b6925
#
_cell.length_a   1.000
_cell.length_b   1.000
_cell.length_c   1.000
_cell.angle_alpha   90.00
_cell.angle_beta   90.00
_cell.angle_gamma   90.00
#
_symmetry.space_group_name_H-M   'P 1'
#
loop_
_entity.id
_entity.type
_entity.pdbx_description
1 polymer ?
#
loop_
_entity_poly.entity_id
_entity_poly.type
_entity_poly.pdbx_seq_one_letter_code
_entity_poly.pdbx_strand_id
1 'polypeptide(L)'
;MRNVNKKIVLPDDCAKTIGEASLDVAHVLMTIAKHSKRLKKWEYISYLKKEENLIDLEKFDSETELAHSVAKQFIKSDGKYVRKYNKDVKVVTEDSSDWGGYSYWYQYKESKDVKYEISCSIGHEFSGNGINIAVPETDENVFEWGMKVMNDLIDYFKPKYAGIYPWYFRKQLKDHPKLTLYPGWILYFPNDFDLPDMSEYEKVEDYKGMGKIYTLKEEKFVSDSRDQMLKWVETY
;
A
#
# COMPACT_ATOMS: atom_id res chain seq x y z
N MET A 1 -19.51 -5.14 -1.57
CA MET A 1 -18.83 -4.44 -2.68
C MET A 1 -17.51 -5.13 -2.94
N ARG A 2 -17.12 -5.29 -4.19
CA ARG A 2 -15.82 -5.85 -4.57
C ARG A 2 -14.82 -4.70 -4.66
N ASN A 3 -13.59 -4.93 -4.23
CA ASN A 3 -12.51 -3.96 -4.30
C ASN A 3 -11.37 -4.49 -5.18
N VAL A 4 -10.69 -3.56 -5.83
CA VAL A 4 -9.40 -3.78 -6.48
C VAL A 4 -8.32 -3.30 -5.51
N ASN A 5 -7.34 -4.15 -5.24
CA ASN A 5 -6.22 -3.80 -4.37
C ASN A 5 -4.96 -3.54 -5.19
N LYS A 6 -4.19 -2.57 -4.75
CA LYS A 6 -2.82 -2.34 -5.17
C LYS A 6 -1.93 -2.62 -3.97
N LYS A 7 -1.07 -3.61 -4.08
CA LYS A 7 -0.13 -3.98 -3.03
C LYS A 7 1.28 -3.66 -3.48
N ILE A 8 2.04 -3.05 -2.61
CA ILE A 8 3.46 -2.77 -2.80
C ILE A 8 4.17 -3.37 -1.60
N VAL A 9 5.10 -4.27 -1.84
CA VAL A 9 5.92 -4.91 -0.81
C VAL A 9 7.24 -4.19 -0.75
N LEU A 10 7.49 -3.52 0.36
CA LEU A 10 8.71 -2.73 0.59
C LEU A 10 9.90 -3.62 0.95
N PRO A 11 11.14 -3.13 0.81
CA PRO A 11 12.33 -3.78 1.34
C PRO A 11 12.25 -4.03 2.85
N ASP A 12 13.00 -5.02 3.36
CA ASP A 12 12.97 -5.42 4.78
C ASP A 12 13.82 -4.49 5.67
N ASP A 13 14.74 -3.74 5.10
CA ASP A 13 15.70 -2.86 5.77
C ASP A 13 15.15 -1.46 6.09
N CYS A 14 13.86 -1.37 6.30
CA CYS A 14 13.15 -0.11 6.48
C CYS A 14 12.99 0.30 7.96
N ALA A 15 13.95 0.00 8.84
CA ALA A 15 13.92 0.55 10.20
C ALA A 15 13.90 2.10 10.11
N LYS A 16 12.82 2.71 10.62
CA LYS A 16 12.57 4.15 10.46
C LYS A 16 12.15 4.78 11.77
N THR A 17 12.38 6.09 11.86
CA THR A 17 11.72 6.92 12.87
C THR A 17 10.24 7.15 12.50
N ILE A 18 9.46 7.65 13.46
CA ILE A 18 8.06 8.04 13.19
C ILE A 18 8.00 9.10 12.09
N GLY A 19 8.93 10.06 12.08
CA GLY A 19 9.00 11.11 11.07
C GLY A 19 9.26 10.55 9.68
N GLU A 20 10.25 9.66 9.53
CA GLU A 20 10.58 9.01 8.24
C GLU A 20 9.42 8.16 7.75
N ALA A 21 8.80 7.35 8.61
CA ALA A 21 7.62 6.55 8.23
C ALA A 21 6.43 7.44 7.84
N SER A 22 6.24 8.57 8.54
CA SER A 22 5.19 9.54 8.21
C SER A 22 5.43 10.26 6.89
N LEU A 23 6.70 10.48 6.52
CA LEU A 23 7.05 11.02 5.20
C LEU A 23 6.68 10.05 4.07
N ASP A 24 6.94 8.77 4.25
CA ASP A 24 6.52 7.74 3.30
C ASP A 24 4.99 7.71 3.13
N VAL A 25 4.25 7.81 4.24
CA VAL A 25 2.78 7.87 4.20
C VAL A 25 2.30 9.13 3.51
N ALA A 26 2.92 10.27 3.79
CA ALA A 26 2.61 11.54 3.12
C ALA A 26 2.83 11.43 1.61
N HIS A 27 3.93 10.80 1.17
CA HIS A 27 4.22 10.54 -0.23
C HIS A 27 3.12 9.69 -0.89
N VAL A 28 2.67 8.62 -0.23
CA VAL A 28 1.56 7.79 -0.74
C VAL A 28 0.28 8.60 -0.91
N LEU A 29 -0.11 9.38 0.10
CA LEU A 29 -1.31 10.20 0.07
C LEU A 29 -1.26 11.26 -1.04
N MET A 30 -0.13 11.96 -1.19
CA MET A 30 0.07 12.98 -2.22
C MET A 30 0.10 12.36 -3.62
N THR A 31 0.74 11.20 -3.78
CA THR A 31 0.75 10.45 -5.05
C THR A 31 -0.67 10.07 -5.49
N ILE A 32 -1.51 9.57 -4.59
CA ILE A 32 -2.90 9.26 -4.90
C ILE A 32 -3.67 10.54 -5.28
N ALA A 33 -3.48 11.62 -4.53
CA ALA A 33 -4.14 12.89 -4.78
C ALA A 33 -3.72 13.54 -6.12
N LYS A 34 -2.47 13.33 -6.56
CA LYS A 34 -1.95 13.77 -7.86
C LYS A 34 -2.71 13.11 -9.01
N HIS A 35 -3.07 11.84 -8.88
CA HIS A 35 -3.71 11.06 -9.94
C HIS A 35 -5.24 10.96 -9.80
N SER A 36 -5.81 11.35 -8.65
CA SER A 36 -7.25 11.35 -8.42
C SER A 36 -7.73 12.65 -7.80
N LYS A 37 -8.43 13.48 -8.59
CA LYS A 37 -8.92 14.81 -8.18
C LYS A 37 -9.89 14.76 -6.99
N ARG A 38 -10.57 13.65 -6.77
CA ARG A 38 -11.57 13.48 -5.69
C ARG A 38 -10.99 12.98 -4.38
N LEU A 39 -9.85 12.29 -4.40
CA LEU A 39 -9.26 11.67 -3.22
C LEU A 39 -8.33 12.64 -2.47
N LYS A 40 -8.88 13.78 -2.05
CA LYS A 40 -8.17 14.86 -1.38
C LYS A 40 -8.34 14.87 0.15
N LYS A 41 -9.37 14.19 0.68
CA LYS A 41 -9.68 14.20 2.11
C LYS A 41 -9.69 12.78 2.65
N TRP A 42 -8.84 12.53 3.63
CA TRP A 42 -8.68 11.21 4.23
C TRP A 42 -8.93 11.24 5.72
N GLU A 43 -9.57 10.23 6.24
CA GLU A 43 -9.80 10.01 7.66
C GLU A 43 -8.83 8.94 8.16
N TYR A 44 -7.97 9.30 9.11
CA TYR A 44 -7.11 8.34 9.82
C TYR A 44 -7.98 7.47 10.74
N ILE A 45 -7.86 6.17 10.60
CA ILE A 45 -8.64 5.23 11.42
C ILE A 45 -7.92 5.01 12.74
N SER A 46 -8.36 5.69 13.74
CA SER A 46 -7.79 5.66 15.08
C SER A 46 -8.85 5.83 16.16
N TYR A 47 -8.41 5.87 17.42
CA TYR A 47 -9.28 6.14 18.58
C TYR A 47 -9.44 7.64 18.87
N LEU A 48 -8.92 8.53 18.03
CA LEU A 48 -9.05 9.96 18.16
C LEU A 48 -10.46 10.44 17.76
N LYS A 49 -10.79 11.68 18.14
CA LYS A 49 -12.02 12.32 17.69
C LYS A 49 -11.99 12.55 16.17
N LYS A 50 -13.15 12.52 15.54
CA LYS A 50 -13.28 12.58 14.07
C LYS A 50 -12.57 13.79 13.45
N GLU A 51 -12.68 14.98 14.10
CA GLU A 51 -12.08 16.22 13.62
C GLU A 51 -10.54 16.16 13.62
N GLU A 52 -9.97 15.39 14.54
CA GLU A 52 -8.51 15.21 14.69
C GLU A 52 -7.96 14.17 13.72
N ASN A 53 -8.83 13.34 13.15
CA ASN A 53 -8.45 12.28 12.22
C ASN A 53 -8.48 12.73 10.76
N LEU A 54 -9.11 13.87 10.45
CA LEU A 54 -9.26 14.31 9.08
C LEU A 54 -7.97 14.98 8.58
N ILE A 55 -7.48 14.47 7.44
CA ILE A 55 -6.45 15.11 6.63
C ILE A 55 -7.09 15.64 5.36
N ASP A 56 -6.96 16.93 5.12
CA ASP A 56 -7.35 17.62 3.89
C ASP A 56 -6.07 18.00 3.14
N LEU A 57 -5.75 17.24 2.09
CA LEU A 57 -4.48 17.37 1.36
C LEU A 57 -4.33 18.72 0.65
N GLU A 58 -5.42 19.45 0.42
CA GLU A 58 -5.39 20.80 -0.18
C GLU A 58 -4.87 21.88 0.78
N LYS A 59 -4.67 21.53 2.05
CA LYS A 59 -4.15 22.46 3.08
C LYS A 59 -2.64 22.37 3.28
N PHE A 60 -1.96 21.50 2.55
CA PHE A 60 -0.53 21.28 2.69
C PHE A 60 0.20 21.68 1.43
N ASP A 61 1.21 22.52 1.55
CA ASP A 61 2.02 23.01 0.44
C ASP A 61 3.16 22.04 0.09
N SER A 62 3.49 21.08 0.98
CA SER A 62 4.57 20.11 0.78
C SER A 62 4.31 18.77 1.45
N GLU A 63 5.01 17.73 0.96
CA GLU A 63 5.00 16.41 1.62
C GLU A 63 5.56 16.47 3.04
N THR A 64 6.55 17.32 3.30
CA THR A 64 7.14 17.48 4.64
C THR A 64 6.12 18.03 5.63
N GLU A 65 5.35 19.03 5.23
CA GLU A 65 4.29 19.61 6.10
C GLU A 65 3.20 18.57 6.38
N LEU A 66 2.79 17.82 5.37
CA LEU A 66 1.84 16.71 5.53
C LEU A 66 2.43 15.63 6.44
N ALA A 67 3.71 15.27 6.29
CA ALA A 67 4.38 14.28 7.11
C ALA A 67 4.37 14.65 8.61
N HIS A 68 4.62 15.90 8.94
CA HIS A 68 4.48 16.39 10.33
C HIS A 68 3.04 16.24 10.87
N SER A 69 2.03 16.45 10.03
CA SER A 69 0.63 16.25 10.43
C SER A 69 0.31 14.77 10.67
N VAL A 70 0.79 13.89 9.78
CA VAL A 70 0.67 12.41 9.89
C VAL A 70 1.36 11.93 11.17
N ALA A 71 2.59 12.40 11.44
CA ALA A 71 3.35 12.04 12.63
C ALA A 71 2.62 12.46 13.91
N LYS A 72 2.07 13.67 13.96
CA LYS A 72 1.27 14.15 15.10
C LYS A 72 0.04 13.29 15.34
N GLN A 73 -0.68 12.89 14.29
CA GLN A 73 -1.82 11.99 14.42
C GLN A 73 -1.39 10.64 15.00
N PHE A 74 -0.31 10.04 14.46
CA PHE A 74 0.22 8.77 14.94
C PHE A 74 0.67 8.88 16.42
N ILE A 75 1.48 9.86 16.76
CA ILE A 75 1.97 10.06 18.14
C ILE A 75 0.81 10.20 19.13
N LYS A 76 -0.21 10.96 18.77
CA LYS A 76 -1.39 11.18 19.61
C LYS A 76 -2.23 9.93 19.79
N SER A 77 -2.42 9.14 18.72
CA SER A 77 -3.25 7.92 18.72
C SER A 77 -2.48 6.72 19.28
N ASP A 78 -1.30 6.45 18.72
CA ASP A 78 -0.61 5.18 18.84
C ASP A 78 0.73 5.28 19.61
N GLY A 79 1.20 6.47 19.94
CA GLY A 79 2.47 6.69 20.64
C GLY A 79 2.60 5.97 21.99
N LYS A 80 1.46 5.63 22.65
CA LYS A 80 1.44 4.78 23.84
C LYS A 80 2.02 3.39 23.58
N TYR A 81 1.86 2.85 22.37
CA TYR A 81 2.37 1.53 22.01
C TYR A 81 3.88 1.58 21.80
N VAL A 82 4.41 2.66 21.21
CA VAL A 82 5.86 2.87 21.10
C VAL A 82 6.51 2.78 22.49
N ARG A 83 5.96 3.50 23.50
CA ARG A 83 6.47 3.42 24.89
C ARG A 83 6.29 2.04 25.55
N LYS A 84 5.28 1.29 25.15
CA LYS A 84 5.04 -0.05 25.67
C LYS A 84 6.11 -1.04 25.21
N TYR A 85 6.54 -0.91 23.96
CA TYR A 85 7.52 -1.83 23.36
C TYR A 85 8.96 -1.34 23.50
N ASN A 86 9.16 -0.03 23.54
CA ASN A 86 10.47 0.59 23.78
C ASN A 86 10.43 1.39 25.08
N LYS A 87 10.85 0.76 26.19
CA LYS A 87 10.80 1.34 27.55
C LYS A 87 11.77 2.50 27.76
N ASP A 88 12.77 2.65 26.91
CA ASP A 88 13.76 3.73 26.98
C ASP A 88 13.18 5.05 26.42
N VAL A 89 12.12 4.96 25.62
CA VAL A 89 11.42 6.12 25.08
C VAL A 89 10.48 6.72 26.15
N LYS A 90 10.94 7.76 26.83
CA LYS A 90 10.14 8.50 27.83
C LYS A 90 9.09 9.39 27.18
N VAL A 91 9.48 10.11 26.13
CA VAL A 91 8.60 11.00 25.35
C VAL A 91 8.68 10.56 23.90
N VAL A 92 7.51 10.31 23.30
CA VAL A 92 7.42 9.94 21.88
C VAL A 92 7.43 11.21 21.04
N THR A 93 8.38 11.29 20.12
CA THR A 93 8.56 12.39 19.16
C THR A 93 8.69 11.81 17.76
N GLU A 94 8.82 12.67 16.76
CA GLU A 94 9.06 12.25 15.37
C GLU A 94 10.39 11.50 15.21
N ASP A 95 11.39 11.78 16.04
CA ASP A 95 12.69 11.10 16.04
C ASP A 95 12.66 9.73 16.76
N SER A 96 11.54 9.40 17.39
CA SER A 96 11.41 8.09 18.07
C SER A 96 11.36 6.99 17.05
N SER A 97 12.11 5.91 17.32
CA SER A 97 12.09 4.69 16.54
C SER A 97 11.49 3.54 17.35
N ASP A 98 10.81 2.67 16.68
CA ASP A 98 10.27 1.43 17.23
C ASP A 98 10.55 0.29 16.24
N TRP A 99 11.29 -0.71 16.68
CA TRP A 99 11.57 -1.93 15.92
C TRP A 99 10.29 -2.72 15.56
N GLY A 100 9.19 -2.50 16.29
CA GLY A 100 7.87 -3.04 15.98
C GLY A 100 7.23 -2.44 14.73
N GLY A 101 7.80 -1.35 14.21
CA GLY A 101 7.29 -0.62 13.03
C GLY A 101 6.00 0.14 13.28
N TYR A 102 5.48 0.72 12.22
CA TYR A 102 4.34 1.63 12.26
C TYR A 102 3.26 1.18 11.30
N SER A 103 2.01 1.20 11.76
CA SER A 103 0.84 0.90 10.94
C SER A 103 -0.06 2.12 10.84
N TYR A 104 -0.29 2.57 9.63
CA TYR A 104 -1.16 3.69 9.32
C TYR A 104 -2.35 3.17 8.50
N TRP A 105 -3.55 3.61 8.84
CA TRP A 105 -4.75 3.24 8.11
C TRP A 105 -5.61 4.46 7.86
N TYR A 106 -5.83 4.77 6.59
CA TYR A 106 -6.66 5.88 6.13
C TYR A 106 -7.83 5.38 5.31
N GLN A 107 -8.95 6.07 5.41
CA GLN A 107 -10.14 5.82 4.60
C GLN A 107 -10.68 7.12 4.00
N TYR A 108 -11.24 7.01 2.82
CA TYR A 108 -12.11 8.00 2.21
C TYR A 108 -13.46 7.36 1.91
N LYS A 109 -14.54 7.94 2.41
CA LYS A 109 -15.91 7.47 2.20
C LYS A 109 -16.63 8.43 1.28
N GLU A 110 -16.91 8.00 0.06
CA GLU A 110 -17.74 8.74 -0.90
C GLU A 110 -19.23 8.58 -0.54
N SER A 111 -19.61 7.36 -0.12
CA SER A 111 -20.96 7.04 0.36
C SER A 111 -20.89 5.93 1.42
N LYS A 112 -22.03 5.45 1.91
CA LYS A 112 -22.10 4.31 2.83
C LYS A 112 -21.48 3.05 2.24
N ASP A 113 -21.60 2.86 0.93
CA ASP A 113 -21.20 1.63 0.23
C ASP A 113 -19.92 1.80 -0.61
N VAL A 114 -19.45 3.03 -0.84
CA VAL A 114 -18.27 3.35 -1.65
C VAL A 114 -17.15 3.87 -0.76
N LYS A 115 -16.11 3.05 -0.58
CA LYS A 115 -15.02 3.30 0.35
C LYS A 115 -13.67 3.00 -0.31
N TYR A 116 -12.73 3.92 -0.15
CA TYR A 116 -11.33 3.76 -0.49
C TYR A 116 -10.53 3.63 0.80
N GLU A 117 -9.54 2.76 0.81
CA GLU A 117 -8.71 2.53 1.98
C GLU A 117 -7.24 2.49 1.61
N ILE A 118 -6.41 3.03 2.48
CA ILE A 118 -4.96 2.92 2.42
C ILE A 118 -4.50 2.32 3.74
N SER A 119 -3.70 1.27 3.68
CA SER A 119 -2.97 0.78 4.83
C SER A 119 -1.49 0.71 4.50
N CYS A 120 -0.68 1.30 5.36
CA CYS A 120 0.78 1.29 5.28
C CYS A 120 1.33 0.59 6.53
N SER A 121 2.16 -0.42 6.31
CA SER A 121 2.98 -1.06 7.34
C SER A 121 4.43 -0.77 7.01
N ILE A 122 5.11 0.03 7.82
CA ILE A 122 6.43 0.59 7.51
C ILE A 122 7.34 0.47 8.72
N GLY A 123 8.61 0.14 8.49
CA GLY A 123 9.62 0.05 9.53
C GLY A 123 9.50 -1.19 10.42
N HIS A 124 8.77 -2.21 10.02
CA HIS A 124 8.66 -3.47 10.75
C HIS A 124 9.91 -4.32 10.53
N GLU A 125 10.53 -4.75 11.62
CA GLU A 125 11.68 -5.66 11.58
C GLU A 125 11.27 -7.12 11.36
N PHE A 126 10.09 -7.52 11.89
CA PHE A 126 9.65 -8.92 11.92
C PHE A 126 8.37 -9.19 11.13
N SER A 127 7.75 -8.20 10.56
CA SER A 127 6.56 -8.34 9.72
C SER A 127 6.75 -7.64 8.38
N GLY A 128 6.04 -8.12 7.35
CA GLY A 128 6.20 -7.56 6.01
C GLY A 128 5.86 -6.09 5.94
N ASN A 129 6.81 -5.30 5.48
CA ASN A 129 6.60 -3.90 5.14
C ASN A 129 5.80 -3.80 3.84
N GLY A 130 4.83 -2.91 3.79
CA GLY A 130 4.04 -2.76 2.57
C GLY A 130 2.94 -1.71 2.62
N ILE A 131 2.49 -1.38 1.43
CA ILE A 131 1.39 -0.45 1.19
C ILE A 131 0.28 -1.21 0.48
N ASN A 132 -0.94 -1.07 0.95
CA ASN A 132 -2.12 -1.58 0.28
C ASN A 132 -3.13 -0.46 0.07
N ILE A 133 -3.57 -0.30 -1.17
CA ILE A 133 -4.58 0.69 -1.57
C ILE A 133 -5.78 -0.09 -2.10
N ALA A 134 -6.88 -0.08 -1.37
CA ALA A 134 -8.12 -0.71 -1.75
C ALA A 134 -9.07 0.30 -2.38
N VAL A 135 -9.56 -0.02 -3.56
CA VAL A 135 -10.40 0.85 -4.40
C VAL A 135 -11.66 0.08 -4.79
N PRO A 136 -12.84 0.71 -4.76
CA PRO A 136 -14.06 0.08 -5.27
C PRO A 136 -13.90 -0.34 -6.73
N GLU A 137 -14.35 -1.56 -7.07
CA GLU A 137 -14.32 -2.08 -8.44
C GLU A 137 -15.19 -1.26 -9.41
N THR A 138 -16.13 -0.49 -8.87
CA THR A 138 -17.00 0.42 -9.62
C THR A 138 -16.35 1.73 -10.04
N ASP A 139 -15.08 1.96 -9.65
CA ASP A 139 -14.31 3.10 -10.14
C ASP A 139 -13.90 2.86 -11.59
N GLU A 140 -14.56 3.50 -12.54
CA GLU A 140 -14.38 3.31 -13.98
C GLU A 140 -12.93 3.52 -14.46
N ASN A 141 -12.15 4.34 -13.74
CA ASN A 141 -10.77 4.66 -14.09
C ASN A 141 -9.74 3.95 -13.18
N VAL A 142 -10.16 2.95 -12.43
CA VAL A 142 -9.33 2.28 -11.41
C VAL A 142 -7.99 1.75 -11.93
N PHE A 143 -7.98 1.29 -13.18
CA PHE A 143 -6.74 0.80 -13.81
C PHE A 143 -5.84 1.94 -14.25
N GLU A 144 -6.40 2.95 -14.93
CA GLU A 144 -5.61 4.05 -15.48
C GLU A 144 -4.88 4.85 -14.39
N TRP A 145 -5.61 5.39 -13.41
CA TRP A 145 -4.95 6.13 -12.33
C TRP A 145 -4.19 5.20 -11.39
N GLY A 146 -4.66 3.97 -11.23
CA GLY A 146 -4.00 2.96 -10.42
C GLY A 146 -2.62 2.57 -10.93
N MET A 147 -2.44 2.46 -12.24
CA MET A 147 -1.12 2.25 -12.86
C MET A 147 -0.20 3.45 -12.64
N LYS A 148 -0.72 4.67 -12.81
CA LYS A 148 0.07 5.90 -12.56
C LYS A 148 0.55 5.97 -11.12
N VAL A 149 -0.35 5.69 -10.15
CA VAL A 149 0.01 5.62 -8.72
C VAL A 149 1.03 4.51 -8.47
N MET A 150 0.83 3.31 -9.00
CA MET A 150 1.77 2.21 -8.83
C MET A 150 3.17 2.57 -9.37
N ASN A 151 3.24 3.18 -10.54
CA ASN A 151 4.50 3.58 -11.16
C ASN A 151 5.24 4.63 -10.31
N ASP A 152 4.55 5.68 -9.85
CA ASP A 152 5.16 6.70 -8.97
C ASP A 152 5.66 6.07 -7.66
N LEU A 153 4.90 5.13 -7.08
CA LEU A 153 5.32 4.43 -5.86
C LEU A 153 6.47 3.44 -6.09
N ILE A 154 6.55 2.79 -7.28
CA ILE A 154 7.71 1.97 -7.66
C ILE A 154 8.96 2.86 -7.77
N ASP A 155 8.83 4.02 -8.39
CA ASP A 155 9.93 4.96 -8.54
C ASP A 155 10.48 5.45 -7.19
N TYR A 156 9.61 5.67 -6.22
CA TYR A 156 9.98 6.15 -4.89
C TYR A 156 10.53 5.04 -4.00
N PHE A 157 9.79 3.95 -3.85
CA PHE A 157 10.10 2.92 -2.85
C PHE A 157 11.06 1.83 -3.34
N LYS A 158 11.27 1.67 -4.64
CA LYS A 158 12.04 0.56 -5.22
C LYS A 158 11.64 -0.79 -4.60
N PRO A 159 10.37 -1.17 -4.69
CA PRO A 159 9.81 -2.28 -3.93
C PRO A 159 10.33 -3.64 -4.42
N LYS A 160 10.29 -4.64 -3.55
CA LYS A 160 10.51 -6.05 -3.92
C LYS A 160 9.41 -6.60 -4.82
N TYR A 161 8.24 -5.99 -4.79
CA TYR A 161 7.07 -6.43 -5.53
C TYR A 161 6.01 -5.34 -5.53
N ALA A 162 5.31 -5.18 -6.64
CA ALA A 162 4.06 -4.44 -6.68
C ALA A 162 3.03 -5.15 -7.55
N GLY A 163 1.75 -5.02 -7.21
CA GLY A 163 0.70 -5.68 -7.99
C GLY A 163 -0.68 -5.06 -7.84
N ILE A 164 -1.49 -5.22 -8.90
CA ILE A 164 -2.91 -4.87 -8.93
C ILE A 164 -3.71 -6.16 -9.04
N TYR A 165 -4.56 -6.43 -8.07
CA TYR A 165 -5.35 -7.66 -8.00
C TYR A 165 -6.73 -7.41 -7.39
N PRO A 166 -7.75 -8.21 -7.74
CA PRO A 166 -9.07 -8.14 -7.12
C PRO A 166 -9.03 -8.67 -5.69
N TRP A 167 -9.76 -8.04 -4.79
CA TRP A 167 -9.78 -8.40 -3.37
C TRP A 167 -10.20 -9.85 -3.09
N TYR A 168 -11.07 -10.42 -3.90
CA TYR A 168 -11.53 -11.79 -3.71
C TYR A 168 -10.41 -12.84 -3.87
N PHE A 169 -9.31 -12.54 -4.56
CA PHE A 169 -8.15 -13.41 -4.65
C PHE A 169 -7.56 -13.70 -3.27
N ARG A 170 -7.41 -12.67 -2.44
CA ARG A 170 -6.96 -12.85 -1.06
C ARG A 170 -7.88 -13.79 -0.27
N LYS A 171 -9.19 -13.76 -0.53
CA LYS A 171 -10.17 -14.60 0.15
C LYS A 171 -10.09 -16.06 -0.30
N GLN A 172 -9.83 -16.30 -1.58
CA GLN A 172 -9.68 -17.64 -2.16
C GLN A 172 -8.36 -18.30 -1.76
N LEU A 173 -7.32 -17.50 -1.49
CA LEU A 173 -6.00 -17.95 -1.07
C LEU A 173 -5.85 -18.05 0.46
N LYS A 174 -6.95 -18.01 1.22
CA LYS A 174 -6.93 -18.13 2.69
C LYS A 174 -6.23 -19.39 3.20
N ASP A 175 -6.30 -20.46 2.42
CA ASP A 175 -5.70 -21.74 2.76
C ASP A 175 -4.18 -21.79 2.47
N HIS A 176 -3.62 -20.69 1.94
CA HIS A 176 -2.20 -20.53 1.66
C HIS A 176 -1.60 -19.37 2.47
N PRO A 177 -1.51 -19.49 3.82
CA PRO A 177 -1.10 -18.40 4.71
C PRO A 177 0.35 -17.93 4.52
N LYS A 178 1.17 -18.70 3.79
CA LYS A 178 2.58 -18.38 3.50
C LYS A 178 2.79 -17.52 2.26
N LEU A 179 1.74 -17.25 1.47
CA LEU A 179 1.86 -16.42 0.29
C LEU A 179 2.18 -14.97 0.68
N THR A 180 3.41 -14.59 0.43
CA THR A 180 3.87 -13.20 0.54
C THR A 180 3.54 -12.38 -0.70
N LEU A 181 3.38 -13.07 -1.84
CA LEU A 181 3.04 -12.50 -3.14
C LEU A 181 1.63 -12.96 -3.54
N TYR A 182 0.91 -12.07 -4.21
CA TYR A 182 -0.41 -12.40 -4.75
C TYR A 182 -0.37 -12.33 -6.27
N PRO A 183 -0.83 -13.38 -6.98
CA PRO A 183 -1.05 -13.26 -8.41
C PRO A 183 -2.03 -12.11 -8.66
N GLY A 184 -1.79 -11.36 -9.72
CA GLY A 184 -2.60 -10.19 -10.04
C GLY A 184 -2.75 -9.99 -11.52
N TRP A 185 -3.57 -9.04 -11.89
CA TRP A 185 -3.74 -8.65 -13.28
C TRP A 185 -2.50 -7.95 -13.85
N ILE A 186 -1.82 -7.19 -12.98
CA ILE A 186 -0.62 -6.44 -13.31
C ILE A 186 0.35 -6.65 -12.16
N LEU A 187 1.58 -7.05 -12.47
CA LEU A 187 2.64 -7.31 -11.51
C LEU A 187 3.92 -6.60 -11.92
N TYR A 188 4.63 -6.07 -10.94
CA TYR A 188 5.99 -5.58 -11.11
C TYR A 188 6.94 -6.41 -10.25
N PHE A 189 8.06 -6.80 -10.85
CA PHE A 189 9.19 -7.42 -10.17
C PHE A 189 10.49 -6.70 -10.56
N PRO A 190 11.40 -6.45 -9.61
CA PRO A 190 12.77 -5.99 -9.91
C PRO A 190 13.55 -7.04 -10.69
N ASN A 191 14.65 -6.63 -11.33
CA ASN A 191 15.41 -7.52 -12.22
C ASN A 191 16.09 -8.70 -11.50
N ASP A 192 16.36 -8.55 -10.21
CA ASP A 192 17.03 -9.54 -9.35
C ASP A 192 16.05 -10.48 -8.63
N PHE A 193 14.74 -10.36 -8.94
CA PHE A 193 13.73 -11.19 -8.31
C PHE A 193 13.67 -12.58 -8.96
N ASP A 194 13.67 -13.63 -8.12
CA ASP A 194 13.44 -15.01 -8.58
C ASP A 194 11.95 -15.15 -8.94
N LEU A 195 11.69 -15.24 -10.24
CA LEU A 195 10.34 -15.19 -10.79
C LEU A 195 9.66 -16.54 -10.71
N PRO A 196 8.38 -16.58 -10.28
CA PRO A 196 7.54 -17.75 -10.50
C PRO A 196 7.27 -17.95 -12.01
N ASP A 197 6.52 -19.01 -12.35
CA ASP A 197 6.08 -19.20 -13.74
C ASP A 197 5.18 -18.04 -14.19
N MET A 198 5.69 -17.25 -15.14
CA MET A 198 5.01 -16.07 -15.70
C MET A 198 4.39 -16.33 -17.08
N SER A 199 4.28 -17.59 -17.52
CA SER A 199 3.80 -17.98 -18.86
C SER A 199 2.37 -17.50 -19.18
N GLU A 200 1.57 -17.24 -18.16
CA GLU A 200 0.19 -16.74 -18.29
C GLU A 200 0.09 -15.24 -18.59
N TYR A 201 1.21 -14.50 -18.43
CA TYR A 201 1.25 -13.05 -18.69
C TYR A 201 1.62 -12.80 -20.16
N GLU A 202 0.72 -12.12 -20.88
CA GLU A 202 0.87 -11.89 -22.30
C GLU A 202 1.81 -10.74 -22.63
N LYS A 203 1.74 -9.68 -21.82
CA LYS A 203 2.52 -8.48 -22.02
C LYS A 203 3.59 -8.36 -20.94
N VAL A 204 4.83 -8.21 -21.38
CA VAL A 204 5.98 -7.99 -20.52
C VAL A 204 6.71 -6.73 -20.98
N GLU A 205 6.82 -5.75 -20.12
CA GLU A 205 7.45 -4.48 -20.44
C GLU A 205 8.61 -4.19 -19.48
N ASP A 206 9.74 -3.73 -20.03
CA ASP A 206 10.82 -3.20 -19.19
C ASP A 206 10.36 -1.93 -18.49
N TYR A 207 10.61 -1.85 -17.19
CA TYR A 207 10.31 -0.67 -16.40
C TYR A 207 11.58 0.09 -16.04
N LYS A 208 12.00 1.00 -16.92
CA LYS A 208 13.13 1.91 -16.70
C LYS A 208 14.46 1.20 -16.37
N GLY A 209 14.65 -0.02 -16.82
CA GLY A 209 15.83 -0.83 -16.47
C GLY A 209 15.87 -1.32 -15.01
N MET A 210 14.84 -1.00 -14.19
CA MET A 210 14.77 -1.41 -12.77
C MET A 210 14.10 -2.75 -12.56
N GLY A 211 13.25 -3.15 -13.50
CA GLY A 211 12.47 -4.38 -13.40
C GLY A 211 11.53 -4.56 -14.58
N LYS A 212 10.56 -5.42 -14.43
CA LYS A 212 9.58 -5.72 -15.47
C LYS A 212 8.16 -5.62 -14.95
N ILE A 213 7.25 -5.12 -15.79
CA ILE A 213 5.81 -5.14 -15.58
C ILE A 213 5.21 -6.24 -16.42
N TYR A 214 4.46 -7.12 -15.78
CA TYR A 214 3.74 -8.24 -16.37
C TYR A 214 2.25 -7.95 -16.33
N THR A 215 1.57 -8.06 -17.47
CA THR A 215 0.13 -7.81 -17.59
C THR A 215 -0.55 -9.07 -18.14
N LEU A 216 -1.59 -9.55 -17.45
CA LEU A 216 -2.46 -10.60 -17.94
C LEU A 216 -3.23 -10.11 -19.18
N LYS A 217 -3.73 -11.03 -19.99
CA LYS A 217 -4.72 -10.72 -21.04
C LYS A 217 -5.93 -10.00 -20.44
N GLU A 218 -6.42 -8.95 -21.09
CA GLU A 218 -7.58 -8.17 -20.62
C GLU A 218 -8.83 -9.03 -20.40
N GLU A 219 -9.06 -10.03 -21.25
CA GLU A 219 -10.15 -11.01 -21.13
C GLU A 219 -10.07 -11.85 -19.84
N LYS A 220 -8.89 -11.94 -19.21
CA LYS A 220 -8.64 -12.66 -17.97
C LYS A 220 -8.79 -11.78 -16.72
N PHE A 221 -9.03 -10.49 -16.87
CA PHE A 221 -9.35 -9.60 -15.75
C PHE A 221 -10.73 -9.90 -15.14
N VAL A 222 -11.52 -10.74 -15.79
CA VAL A 222 -12.86 -11.14 -15.36
C VAL A 222 -12.77 -12.49 -14.65
N SER A 223 -13.29 -12.55 -13.47
CA SER A 223 -13.66 -13.62 -12.52
C SER A 223 -13.10 -15.05 -12.62
N ASP A 224 -12.66 -15.55 -13.77
CA ASP A 224 -12.32 -16.97 -13.99
C ASP A 224 -10.81 -17.30 -13.95
N SER A 225 -9.98 -16.37 -13.57
CA SER A 225 -8.53 -16.60 -13.38
C SER A 225 -8.18 -17.42 -12.12
N ARG A 226 -9.17 -18.02 -11.46
CA ARG A 226 -8.98 -18.84 -10.25
C ARG A 226 -8.00 -19.99 -10.47
N ASP A 227 -8.19 -20.76 -11.55
CA ASP A 227 -7.38 -21.95 -11.81
C ASP A 227 -5.95 -21.60 -12.22
N GLN A 228 -5.76 -20.45 -12.85
CA GLN A 228 -4.43 -19.91 -13.17
C GLN A 228 -3.68 -19.43 -11.94
N MET A 229 -4.40 -18.84 -10.98
CA MET A 229 -3.81 -18.42 -9.70
C MET A 229 -3.46 -19.60 -8.81
N LEU A 230 -4.25 -20.67 -8.84
CA LEU A 230 -3.92 -21.90 -8.12
C LEU A 230 -2.63 -22.51 -8.67
N LYS A 231 -2.44 -22.56 -9.99
CA LYS A 231 -1.16 -22.99 -10.59
C LYS A 231 0.03 -22.12 -10.12
N TRP A 232 -0.17 -20.81 -10.05
CA TRP A 232 0.87 -19.89 -9.60
C TRP A 232 1.25 -20.14 -8.13
N VAL A 233 0.26 -20.45 -7.28
CA VAL A 233 0.43 -20.79 -5.87
C VAL A 233 1.11 -22.15 -5.69
N GLU A 234 0.81 -23.12 -6.56
CA GLU A 234 1.41 -24.46 -6.52
C GLU A 234 2.87 -24.47 -6.96
N THR A 235 3.29 -23.48 -7.76
CA THR A 235 4.68 -23.35 -8.24
C THR A 235 5.55 -22.45 -7.37
N TYR A 236 4.99 -21.76 -6.37
CA TYR A 236 5.68 -20.86 -5.44
C TYR A 236 5.67 -21.43 -4.02
#